data_5c78a3fd3b61bd40130049dbed2b5a66
#
_entry.id   5c78a3fd3b61bd40130049dbed2b5a66
#
_cell.length_a   1.000
_cell.length_b   1.000
_cell.length_c   1.000
_cell.angle_alpha   90.00
_cell.angle_beta   90.00
_cell.angle_gamma   90.00
#
_symmetry.space_group_name_H-M   'P 1'
#
loop_
_entity.id
_entity.type
_entity.pdbx_description
1 polymer ?
#
loop_
_entity_poly.entity_id
_entity_poly.type
_entity_poly.pdbx_seq_one_letter_code
_entity_poly.pdbx_strand_id
1 'polypeptide(L)'
;MSAALEHAPRPVHVALVGAPNAGKTTLFNVLTGSSARVGNYPGVTVERREGLLLGASSEVRLLDLPGTYSLIGETPDEQIVEKALAGRLAGEPELDGIVCVVDATTLRRGLGLVREV
;
A
#
# COMPACT_ATOMS: atom_id res chain seq x y z
N MET A 1 28.97 16.81 11.46
CA MET A 1 27.71 16.48 10.79
C MET A 1 27.41 17.50 9.72
N SER A 2 27.27 17.05 8.53
CA SER A 2 26.95 17.97 7.47
C SER A 2 25.44 18.18 7.38
N ALA A 3 25.04 19.27 6.75
CA ALA A 3 23.64 19.52 6.43
C ALA A 3 23.06 18.37 5.59
N ALA A 4 23.89 17.68 4.82
CA ALA A 4 23.44 16.56 4.02
C ALA A 4 22.89 15.42 4.87
N LEU A 5 23.44 15.21 6.08
CA LEU A 5 22.91 14.18 6.98
C LEU A 5 21.60 14.63 7.63
N GLU A 6 21.46 15.91 7.95
CA GLU A 6 20.24 16.45 8.49
C GLU A 6 19.10 16.42 7.49
N HIS A 7 19.45 16.52 6.20
CA HIS A 7 18.50 16.55 5.10
C HIS A 7 18.56 15.28 4.27
N ALA A 8 19.17 14.20 4.81
CA ALA A 8 19.21 12.93 4.12
C ALA A 8 17.77 12.48 3.80
N PRO A 9 17.53 12.03 2.56
CA PRO A 9 16.20 11.59 2.19
C PRO A 9 15.78 10.42 3.07
N ARG A 10 14.64 10.55 3.70
CA ARG A 10 14.02 9.42 4.37
C ARG A 10 13.24 8.62 3.33
N PRO A 11 12.98 7.33 3.58
CA PRO A 11 12.18 6.53 2.66
C PRO A 11 10.80 7.15 2.45
N VAL A 12 10.33 7.11 1.22
CA VAL A 12 8.97 7.48 0.89
C VAL A 12 8.11 6.23 0.99
N HIS A 13 7.01 6.32 1.71
CA HIS A 13 6.11 5.19 1.93
C HIS A 13 4.83 5.39 1.13
N VAL A 14 4.58 4.50 0.18
CA VAL A 14 3.41 4.56 -0.70
C VAL A 14 2.64 3.25 -0.58
N ALA A 15 1.34 3.33 -0.42
CA ALA A 15 0.48 2.16 -0.39
C ALA A 15 -0.24 1.99 -1.71
N LEU A 16 -0.40 0.73 -2.12
CA LEU A 16 -1.27 0.37 -3.23
C LEU A 16 -2.59 -0.12 -2.65
N VAL A 17 -3.68 0.48 -3.09
CA VAL A 17 -5.03 0.07 -2.69
C VAL A 17 -5.83 -0.24 -3.94
N GLY A 18 -6.79 -1.14 -3.81
CA GLY A 18 -7.65 -1.48 -4.93
C GLY A 18 -8.52 -2.67 -4.60
N ALA A 19 -9.51 -2.89 -5.44
CA ALA A 19 -10.39 -4.04 -5.31
C ALA A 19 -9.62 -5.34 -5.57
N PRO A 20 -10.08 -6.47 -5.01
CA PRO A 20 -9.53 -7.76 -5.39
C PRO A 20 -9.63 -7.94 -6.90
N ASN A 21 -8.59 -8.52 -7.49
CA ASN A 21 -8.54 -8.80 -8.93
C ASN A 21 -8.51 -7.55 -9.84
N ALA A 22 -8.16 -6.39 -9.30
CA ALA A 22 -8.02 -5.17 -10.11
C ALA A 22 -6.65 -5.06 -10.79
N GLY A 23 -5.80 -6.10 -10.69
CA GLY A 23 -4.45 -6.04 -11.24
C GLY A 23 -3.42 -5.45 -10.29
N LYS A 24 -3.80 -5.21 -9.04
CA LYS A 24 -2.94 -4.58 -8.04
C LYS A 24 -1.68 -5.42 -7.76
N THR A 25 -1.82 -6.73 -7.59
CA THR A 25 -0.68 -7.63 -7.35
C THR A 25 0.26 -7.64 -8.56
N THR A 26 -0.29 -7.67 -9.76
CA THR A 26 0.51 -7.63 -10.97
C THR A 26 1.32 -6.34 -11.05
N LEU A 27 0.67 -5.21 -10.77
CA LEU A 27 1.34 -3.92 -10.77
C LEU A 27 2.44 -3.88 -9.70
N PHE A 28 2.14 -4.35 -8.50
CA PHE A 28 3.12 -4.39 -7.41
C PHE A 28 4.35 -5.20 -7.82
N ASN A 29 4.13 -6.37 -8.42
CA ASN A 29 5.24 -7.22 -8.85
C ASN A 29 6.08 -6.56 -9.94
N VAL A 30 5.46 -5.87 -10.88
CA VAL A 30 6.18 -5.14 -11.92
C VAL A 30 7.01 -4.00 -11.31
N LEU A 31 6.41 -3.23 -10.42
CA LEU A 31 7.07 -2.07 -9.82
C LEU A 31 8.23 -2.45 -8.91
N THR A 32 8.16 -3.61 -8.26
CA THR A 32 9.21 -4.07 -7.34
C THR A 32 10.12 -5.13 -7.95
N GLY A 33 9.87 -5.53 -9.20
CA GLY A 33 10.63 -6.61 -9.83
C GLY A 33 10.39 -7.96 -9.16
N SER A 34 9.23 -8.15 -8.58
CA SER A 34 8.85 -9.36 -7.84
C SER A 34 9.72 -9.62 -6.62
N SER A 35 10.41 -8.62 -6.14
CA SER A 35 11.26 -8.72 -4.96
C SER A 35 10.51 -8.11 -3.77
N ALA A 36 9.66 -8.93 -3.15
CA ALA A 36 8.83 -8.48 -2.02
C ALA A 36 9.22 -9.19 -0.74
N ARG A 37 9.13 -8.46 0.37
CA ARG A 37 9.18 -9.05 1.70
C ARG A 37 7.75 -9.38 2.09
N VAL A 38 7.50 -10.65 2.44
CA VAL A 38 6.16 -11.15 2.71
C VAL A 38 6.10 -11.65 4.16
N GLY A 39 5.04 -11.28 4.85
CA GLY A 39 4.76 -11.73 6.21
C GLY A 39 3.29 -11.52 6.50
N ASN A 40 2.93 -11.55 7.77
CA ASN A 40 1.58 -11.24 8.20
C ASN A 40 1.57 -10.00 9.08
N TYR A 41 0.47 -9.27 9.05
CA TYR A 41 0.26 -8.20 10.02
C TYR A 41 0.14 -8.82 11.42
N PRO A 42 0.62 -8.12 12.48
CA PRO A 42 0.60 -8.69 13.82
C PRO A 42 -0.80 -9.10 14.28
N GLY A 43 -0.92 -10.32 14.81
CA GLY A 43 -2.14 -10.81 15.42
C GLY A 43 -3.23 -11.28 14.47
N VAL A 44 -2.98 -11.24 13.16
CA VAL A 44 -3.98 -11.66 12.17
C VAL A 44 -3.32 -12.48 11.07
N THR A 45 -4.15 -13.18 10.27
CA THR A 45 -3.68 -14.00 9.16
C THR A 45 -3.72 -13.25 7.83
N VAL A 46 -3.69 -11.94 7.87
CA VAL A 46 -3.68 -11.11 6.68
C VAL A 46 -2.25 -10.87 6.24
N GLU A 47 -1.97 -11.16 4.97
CA GLU A 47 -0.64 -11.08 4.40
C GLU A 47 -0.21 -9.63 4.21
N ARG A 48 1.05 -9.36 4.57
CA ARG A 48 1.69 -8.06 4.40
C ARG A 48 2.78 -8.19 3.34
N ARG A 49 2.71 -7.40 2.29
CA ARG A 49 3.71 -7.36 1.22
C ARG A 49 4.31 -5.98 1.12
N GLU A 50 5.63 -5.91 1.16
CA GLU A 50 6.36 -4.67 1.03
C GLU A 50 7.52 -4.85 0.07
N GLY A 51 7.80 -3.88 -0.76
CA GLY A 51 8.92 -3.93 -1.67
C GLY A 51 9.45 -2.55 -1.99
N LEU A 52 10.58 -2.50 -2.69
CA LEU A 52 11.18 -1.25 -3.13
C LEU A 52 10.84 -1.00 -4.59
N LEU A 53 10.49 0.24 -4.89
CA LEU A 53 10.23 0.65 -6.27
C LEU A 53 11.53 0.63 -7.07
N LEU A 54 11.54 -0.12 -8.17
CA LEU A 54 12.70 -0.18 -9.05
C LEU A 54 12.85 1.12 -9.84
N GLY A 55 14.09 1.51 -10.05
CA GLY A 55 14.40 2.66 -10.90
C GLY A 55 14.16 4.01 -10.27
N ALA A 56 13.75 4.05 -9.00
CA ALA A 56 13.57 5.32 -8.31
C ALA A 56 14.93 5.92 -7.92
N SER A 57 15.04 7.24 -7.98
CA SER A 57 16.27 7.93 -7.61
C SER A 57 16.49 7.99 -6.10
N SER A 58 15.46 7.72 -5.31
CA SER A 58 15.52 7.63 -3.86
C SER A 58 14.73 6.41 -3.42
N GLU A 59 14.84 6.06 -2.14
CA GLU A 59 14.15 4.88 -1.63
C GLU A 59 12.64 5.14 -1.55
N VAL A 60 11.88 4.36 -2.31
CA VAL A 60 10.43 4.36 -2.27
C VAL A 60 9.97 2.97 -1.87
N ARG A 61 9.31 2.87 -0.73
CA ARG A 61 8.78 1.60 -0.22
C ARG A 61 7.31 1.50 -0.58
N LEU A 62 6.97 0.40 -1.24
CA LEU A 62 5.60 0.13 -1.65
C LEU A 62 5.01 -0.89 -0.70
N LEU A 63 3.85 -0.58 -0.15
CA LEU A 63 3.09 -1.49 0.69
C LEU A 63 1.85 -1.92 -0.07
N ASP A 64 1.75 -3.22 -0.37
CA ASP A 64 0.60 -3.76 -1.06
C ASP A 64 -0.48 -4.10 -0.03
N LEU A 65 -1.47 -3.23 0.10
CA LEU A 65 -2.56 -3.45 1.04
C LEU A 65 -3.53 -4.52 0.53
N PRO A 66 -4.23 -5.21 1.43
CA PRO A 66 -5.22 -6.22 1.02
C PRO A 66 -6.24 -5.64 0.05
N GLY A 67 -6.62 -6.44 -0.96
CA GLY A 67 -7.64 -6.02 -1.89
C GLY A 67 -9.00 -5.89 -1.19
N THR A 68 -9.71 -4.78 -1.46
CA THR A 68 -11.01 -4.53 -0.85
C THR A 68 -11.86 -3.66 -1.76
N TYR A 69 -13.16 -3.79 -1.62
CA TYR A 69 -14.14 -2.94 -2.31
C TYR A 69 -14.65 -1.81 -1.42
N SER A 70 -14.32 -1.82 -0.13
CA SER A 70 -14.86 -0.86 0.82
C SER A 70 -13.85 -0.60 1.93
N LEU A 71 -13.92 0.57 2.54
CA LEU A 71 -13.12 0.96 3.69
C LEU A 71 -13.93 0.99 4.98
N ILE A 72 -15.07 0.30 5.01
CA ILE A 72 -15.97 0.31 6.18
C ILE A 72 -15.35 -0.42 7.38
N GLY A 73 -14.41 -1.33 7.14
CA GLY A 73 -13.71 -1.98 8.24
C GLY A 73 -14.46 -3.11 8.91
N GLU A 74 -15.29 -3.83 8.16
CA GLU A 74 -16.05 -4.97 8.69
C GLU A 74 -15.23 -6.25 8.75
N THR A 75 -14.27 -6.43 7.84
CA THR A 75 -13.41 -7.61 7.81
C THR A 75 -12.01 -7.24 8.30
N PRO A 76 -11.19 -8.25 8.72
CA PRO A 76 -9.80 -7.96 9.10
C PRO A 76 -9.03 -7.24 8.00
N ASP A 77 -9.24 -7.62 6.74
CA ASP A 77 -8.58 -6.99 5.59
C ASP A 77 -8.97 -5.52 5.48
N GLU A 78 -10.27 -5.23 5.58
CA GLU A 78 -10.78 -3.86 5.52
C GLU A 78 -10.29 -3.01 6.69
N GLN A 79 -10.23 -3.61 7.88
CA GLN A 79 -9.72 -2.90 9.05
C GLN A 79 -8.26 -2.50 8.90
N ILE A 80 -7.45 -3.36 8.30
CA ILE A 80 -6.05 -3.06 8.04
C ILE A 80 -5.93 -1.91 7.06
N VAL A 81 -6.69 -1.95 5.96
CA VAL A 81 -6.65 -0.89 4.96
C VAL A 81 -7.12 0.43 5.57
N GLU A 82 -8.22 0.41 6.31
CA GLU A 82 -8.73 1.62 6.96
C GLU A 82 -7.70 2.24 7.90
N LYS A 83 -7.09 1.41 8.77
CA LYS A 83 -6.09 1.91 9.72
C LYS A 83 -4.83 2.39 9.02
N ALA A 84 -4.38 1.69 7.97
CA ALA A 84 -3.19 2.10 7.24
C ALA A 84 -3.39 3.46 6.58
N LEU A 85 -4.54 3.67 5.93
CA LEU A 85 -4.84 4.93 5.26
C LEU A 85 -5.03 6.07 6.26
N ALA A 86 -5.47 5.77 7.47
CA ALA A 86 -5.63 6.76 8.53
C ALA A 86 -4.33 7.03 9.31
N GLY A 87 -3.25 6.30 8.99
CA GLY A 87 -1.98 6.46 9.71
C GLY A 87 -2.02 5.89 11.12
N ARG A 88 -2.92 4.94 11.40
CA ARG A 88 -3.12 4.38 12.73
C ARG A 88 -2.76 2.91 12.86
N LEU A 89 -2.18 2.32 11.84
CA LEU A 89 -1.81 0.91 11.89
C LEU A 89 -0.50 0.76 12.67
N ALA A 90 -0.56 0.05 13.80
CA ALA A 90 0.58 -0.13 14.70
C ALA A 90 1.75 -0.79 13.98
N GLY A 91 2.95 -0.24 14.17
CA GLY A 91 4.16 -0.77 13.57
C GLY A 91 4.40 -0.37 12.13
N GLU A 92 3.49 0.38 11.51
CA GLU A 92 3.63 0.84 10.14
C GLU A 92 3.93 2.34 10.12
N PRO A 93 4.80 2.78 9.20
CA PRO A 93 5.07 4.20 9.05
C PRO A 93 3.86 4.91 8.46
N GLU A 94 3.80 6.20 8.67
CA GLU A 94 2.80 7.03 8.02
C GLU A 94 3.03 7.04 6.51
N LEU A 95 1.95 6.97 5.74
CA LEU A 95 2.04 6.94 4.29
C LEU A 95 2.25 8.34 3.72
N ASP A 96 3.16 8.44 2.75
CA ASP A 96 3.40 9.68 2.02
C ASP A 96 2.51 9.79 0.79
N GLY A 97 2.02 8.66 0.29
CA GLY A 97 1.16 8.64 -0.87
C GLY A 97 0.37 7.35 -0.97
N ILE A 98 -0.67 7.40 -1.78
CA ILE A 98 -1.57 6.27 -2.01
C ILE A 98 -1.81 6.17 -3.51
N VAL A 99 -1.69 4.95 -4.04
CA VAL A 99 -2.02 4.67 -5.44
C VAL A 99 -3.22 3.74 -5.47
N CYS A 100 -4.30 4.21 -6.07
CA CYS A 100 -5.50 3.40 -6.24
C CYS A 100 -5.45 2.70 -7.59
N VAL A 101 -5.57 1.38 -7.58
CA VAL A 101 -5.57 0.57 -8.79
C VAL A 101 -7.02 0.22 -9.12
N VAL A 102 -7.44 0.60 -10.32
CA VAL A 102 -8.83 0.44 -10.77
C VAL A 102 -8.85 -0.47 -11.99
N ASP A 103 -9.70 -1.49 -11.94
CA ASP A 103 -9.95 -2.36 -13.08
C ASP A 103 -11.07 -1.73 -13.94
N ALA A 104 -10.81 -1.56 -15.23
CA ALA A 104 -11.78 -0.95 -16.13
C ALA A 104 -13.09 -1.76 -16.22
N THR A 105 -13.03 -3.08 -16.02
CA THR A 105 -14.23 -3.93 -16.07
C THR A 105 -15.04 -3.85 -14.78
N THR A 106 -14.45 -3.34 -13.70
CA THR A 106 -15.13 -3.16 -12.40
C THR A 106 -15.05 -1.70 -11.96
N LEU A 107 -15.09 -0.78 -12.92
CA LEU A 107 -14.85 0.64 -12.68
C LEU A 107 -15.76 1.22 -11.61
N ARG A 108 -17.03 0.83 -11.59
CA ARG A 108 -17.99 1.34 -10.61
C ARG A 108 -17.52 1.05 -9.17
N ARG A 109 -17.04 -0.17 -8.91
CA ARG A 109 -16.53 -0.54 -7.59
C ARG A 109 -15.25 0.22 -7.26
N GLY A 110 -14.36 0.36 -8.24
CA GLY A 110 -13.12 1.08 -8.07
C GLY A 110 -13.37 2.55 -7.73
N LEU A 111 -14.33 3.18 -8.41
CA LEU A 111 -14.67 4.57 -8.13
C LEU A 111 -15.30 4.72 -6.75
N GLY A 112 -16.05 3.72 -6.28
CA GLY A 112 -16.57 3.73 -4.93
C GLY A 112 -15.45 3.76 -3.90
N LEU A 113 -14.42 2.93 -4.08
CA LEU A 113 -13.26 2.91 -3.20
C LEU A 113 -12.50 4.24 -3.25
N VAL A 114 -12.32 4.80 -4.44
CA VAL A 114 -11.63 6.10 -4.60
C VAL A 114 -12.34 7.18 -3.82
N ARG A 115 -13.66 7.18 -3.81
CA ARG A 115 -14.42 8.18 -3.05
C ARG A 115 -14.30 8.02 -1.55
N GLU A 116 -14.04 6.80 -1.07
CA GLU A 116 -13.81 6.54 0.36
C GLU A 116 -12.41 6.96 0.81
N VAL A 117 -11.45 6.94 -0.10
CA VAL A 117 -10.07 7.32 0.17
C VAL A 117 -9.93 8.83 0.29
#